data_ab7956cdb2a624f5d7b4a67f94a0bdea
#
_entry.id   ab7956cdb2a624f5d7b4a67f94a0bdea
#
_cell.length_a   1.000
_cell.length_b   1.000
_cell.length_c   1.000
_cell.angle_alpha   90.00
_cell.angle_beta   90.00
_cell.angle_gamma   90.00
#
_symmetry.space_group_name_H-M   'P 1'
#
loop_
_entity.id
_entity.type
_entity.pdbx_description
1 polymer ?
#
loop_
_entity_poly.entity_id
_entity_poly.type
_entity_poly.pdbx_seq_one_letter_code
_entity_poly.pdbx_strand_id
1 'polypeptide(L)'
;TTTVQVYEETSGLGPGAKVETTGMPLSVELGPGMLENIYDGIQRPLPEIRDLTGSNITRGIEVPALNRERVWHFDPVVQPGTAVAGGDVIGTVQETTAILHKIMVPPQMKGTIKRITGGDFTVDQTVAVLTDASGVDHELNMIQRWPVRIARPYAQKFAPNKPMNSGQRIIDTLFPIAKGGTAAVPGPFAVSYTHLTLPTN
;
A
#
# COMPACT_ATOMS: atom_id res chain seq x y z
N THR A 1 -31.04 1.93 7.86
CA THR A 1 -30.23 3.08 8.33
C THR A 1 -28.78 2.76 8.06
N THR A 2 -28.07 3.67 7.40
CA THR A 2 -26.64 3.54 7.11
C THR A 2 -25.87 4.53 7.96
N THR A 3 -24.83 4.07 8.64
CA THR A 3 -23.91 4.93 9.39
C THR A 3 -22.71 5.23 8.53
N VAL A 4 -22.37 6.52 8.40
CA VAL A 4 -21.24 6.99 7.58
C VAL A 4 -20.27 7.74 8.49
N GLN A 5 -19.00 7.39 8.42
CA GLN A 5 -17.92 8.15 9.05
C GLN A 5 -17.33 9.12 8.02
N VAL A 6 -17.32 10.42 8.33
CA VAL A 6 -16.76 11.46 7.46
C VAL A 6 -15.39 11.87 7.99
N TYR A 7 -14.40 11.96 7.12
CA TYR A 7 -13.02 12.33 7.46
C TYR A 7 -12.72 13.83 7.22
N GLU A 8 -13.71 14.59 6.78
CA GLU A 8 -13.60 16.01 6.56
C GLU A 8 -14.65 16.80 7.36
N GLU A 9 -14.53 18.11 7.36
CA GLU A 9 -15.50 19.03 7.96
C GLU A 9 -16.89 18.82 7.36
N THR A 10 -17.89 18.63 8.20
CA THR A 10 -19.27 18.35 7.79
C THR A 10 -20.20 19.56 7.82
N SER A 11 -19.68 20.74 8.14
CA SER A 11 -20.46 21.98 8.16
C SER A 11 -21.16 22.22 6.83
N GLY A 12 -22.46 22.46 6.87
CA GLY A 12 -23.30 22.69 5.68
C GLY A 12 -23.83 21.43 5.00
N LEU A 13 -23.50 20.22 5.48
CA LEU A 13 -24.17 19.00 5.05
C LEU A 13 -25.54 18.88 5.72
N GLY A 14 -26.57 18.57 4.95
CA GLY A 14 -27.94 18.42 5.43
C GLY A 14 -28.75 17.42 4.61
N PRO A 15 -30.03 17.23 4.97
CA PRO A 15 -30.91 16.37 4.20
C PRO A 15 -30.97 16.78 2.73
N GLY A 16 -30.84 15.81 1.82
CA GLY A 16 -30.80 16.05 0.39
C GLY A 16 -29.42 16.26 -0.21
N ALA A 17 -28.34 16.24 0.61
CA ALA A 17 -26.98 16.25 0.09
C ALA A 17 -26.73 15.01 -0.81
N LYS A 18 -26.10 15.24 -1.95
CA LYS A 18 -25.78 14.16 -2.91
C LYS A 18 -24.72 13.23 -2.32
N VAL A 19 -24.94 11.93 -2.45
CA VAL A 19 -24.03 10.88 -2.02
C VAL A 19 -23.67 10.02 -3.21
N GLU A 20 -22.39 9.88 -3.48
CA GLU A 20 -21.87 8.99 -4.53
C GLU A 20 -21.07 7.86 -3.88
N THR A 21 -21.20 6.65 -4.43
CA THR A 21 -20.45 5.50 -3.95
C THR A 21 -19.28 5.20 -4.89
N THR A 22 -18.13 4.87 -4.32
CA THR A 22 -16.97 4.43 -5.09
C THR A 22 -17.05 2.96 -5.49
N GLY A 23 -18.07 2.22 -5.01
CA GLY A 23 -18.22 0.79 -5.22
C GLY A 23 -17.21 -0.08 -4.47
N MET A 24 -16.29 0.53 -3.72
CA MET A 24 -15.23 -0.14 -2.96
C MET A 24 -15.20 0.39 -1.52
N PRO A 25 -14.84 -0.46 -0.52
CA PRO A 25 -14.55 0.03 0.82
C PRO A 25 -13.32 0.95 0.79
N LEU A 26 -13.06 1.65 1.90
CA LEU A 26 -11.85 2.45 2.05
C LEU A 26 -10.62 1.58 1.72
N SER A 27 -9.88 1.98 0.71
CA SER A 27 -8.78 1.24 0.13
C SER A 27 -7.56 2.14 -0.06
N VAL A 28 -6.39 1.55 0.01
CA VAL A 28 -5.12 2.22 -0.27
C VAL A 28 -4.57 1.77 -1.62
N GLU A 29 -3.83 2.63 -2.27
CA GLU A 29 -3.07 2.30 -3.48
C GLU A 29 -1.67 1.85 -3.08
N LEU A 30 -1.32 0.64 -3.49
CA LEU A 30 -0.01 0.03 -3.25
C LEU A 30 0.73 -0.09 -4.57
N GLY A 31 1.93 0.47 -4.64
CA GLY A 31 2.75 0.47 -5.85
C GLY A 31 4.05 1.24 -5.66
N PRO A 32 4.91 1.32 -6.68
CA PRO A 32 6.14 2.11 -6.64
C PRO A 32 5.85 3.60 -6.41
N GLY A 33 6.67 4.25 -5.59
CA GLY A 33 6.53 5.66 -5.24
C GLY A 33 5.87 5.93 -3.89
N MET A 34 5.55 4.89 -3.12
CA MET A 34 5.06 5.05 -1.75
C MET A 34 6.17 5.44 -0.77
N LEU A 35 7.36 4.91 -0.97
CA LEU A 35 8.51 5.21 -0.13
C LEU A 35 8.99 6.66 -0.39
N GLU A 36 9.55 7.28 0.63
CA GLU A 36 10.01 8.68 0.59
C GLU A 36 8.89 9.72 0.47
N ASN A 37 7.63 9.30 0.57
CA ASN A 37 6.49 10.21 0.57
C ASN A 37 5.82 10.28 1.95
N ILE A 38 5.13 11.38 2.22
CA ILE A 38 4.42 11.62 3.47
C ILE A 38 2.93 11.69 3.18
N TYR A 39 2.17 10.82 3.84
CA TYR A 39 0.73 10.72 3.65
C TYR A 39 -0.05 11.09 4.90
N ASP A 40 -1.27 11.54 4.71
CA ASP A 40 -2.24 11.64 5.80
C ASP A 40 -2.90 10.27 6.11
N GLY A 41 -3.86 10.26 7.06
CA GLY A 41 -4.52 9.04 7.51
C GLY A 41 -5.39 8.31 6.48
N ILE A 42 -5.64 8.91 5.32
CA ILE A 42 -6.40 8.33 4.20
C ILE A 42 -5.60 8.25 2.90
N GLN A 43 -4.28 8.28 3.04
CA GLN A 43 -3.31 8.16 1.96
C GLN A 43 -3.35 9.32 0.94
N ARG A 44 -3.61 10.55 1.40
CA ARG A 44 -3.41 11.74 0.56
C ARG A 44 -1.97 12.22 0.69
N PRO A 45 -1.23 12.44 -0.40
CA PRO A 45 0.16 12.88 -0.35
C PRO A 45 0.24 14.35 0.09
N LEU A 46 0.88 14.61 1.23
CA LEU A 46 0.94 15.94 1.84
C LEU A 46 1.79 16.95 1.05
N PRO A 47 2.93 16.54 0.42
CA PRO A 47 3.70 17.47 -0.40
C PRO A 47 2.88 18.04 -1.57
N GLU A 48 2.18 17.19 -2.30
CA GLU A 48 1.37 17.57 -3.46
C GLU A 48 0.17 18.44 -3.03
N ILE A 49 -0.45 18.12 -1.89
CA ILE A 49 -1.53 18.95 -1.33
C ILE A 49 -1.00 20.33 -0.98
N ARG A 50 0.16 20.43 -0.34
CA ARG A 50 0.78 21.71 0.02
C ARG A 50 1.08 22.57 -1.21
N ASP A 51 1.55 21.93 -2.29
CA ASP A 51 1.87 22.66 -3.53
C ASP A 51 0.59 23.19 -4.22
N LEU A 52 -0.55 22.51 -4.05
CA LEU A 52 -1.85 22.93 -4.59
C LEU A 52 -2.58 23.95 -3.73
N THR A 53 -2.53 23.82 -2.40
CA THR A 53 -3.39 24.60 -1.48
C THR A 53 -2.63 25.43 -0.47
N GLY A 54 -1.30 25.34 -0.44
CA GLY A 54 -0.47 26.00 0.55
C GLY A 54 -0.47 25.27 1.89
N SER A 55 -0.37 26.00 2.99
CA SER A 55 -0.17 25.42 4.34
C SER A 55 -1.41 24.74 4.92
N ASN A 56 -2.58 24.92 4.34
CA ASN A 56 -3.84 24.38 4.85
C ASN A 56 -4.45 23.40 3.85
N ILE A 57 -4.94 22.27 4.36
CA ILE A 57 -5.69 21.31 3.55
C ILE A 57 -7.09 21.87 3.31
N THR A 58 -7.41 22.13 2.05
CA THR A 58 -8.76 22.60 1.66
C THR A 58 -9.70 21.41 1.54
N ARG A 59 -10.97 21.67 1.88
CA ARG A 59 -12.04 20.69 1.79
C ARG A 59 -12.25 20.23 0.35
N GLY A 60 -12.47 18.93 0.17
CA GLY A 60 -12.77 18.32 -1.13
C GLY A 60 -11.57 18.18 -2.07
N ILE A 61 -10.35 18.36 -1.56
CA ILE A 61 -9.16 18.13 -2.38
C ILE A 61 -8.94 16.63 -2.62
N GLU A 62 -8.85 16.26 -3.89
CA GLU A 62 -8.52 14.91 -4.32
C GLU A 62 -7.18 14.92 -5.06
N VAL A 63 -6.24 14.16 -4.55
CA VAL A 63 -4.92 13.97 -5.17
C VAL A 63 -4.65 12.46 -5.22
N PRO A 64 -4.20 11.91 -6.37
CA PRO A 64 -3.82 10.52 -6.45
C PRO A 64 -2.75 10.17 -5.42
N ALA A 65 -2.90 9.02 -4.75
CA ALA A 65 -1.96 8.60 -3.72
C ALA A 65 -0.55 8.33 -4.27
N LEU A 66 -0.48 7.84 -5.51
CA LEU A 66 0.78 7.62 -6.23
C LEU A 66 0.89 8.61 -7.38
N ASN A 67 2.10 9.12 -7.62
CA ASN A 67 2.38 10.00 -8.75
C ASN A 67 2.16 9.27 -10.07
N ARG A 68 1.23 9.79 -10.91
CA ARG A 68 0.84 9.18 -12.20
C ARG A 68 1.79 9.57 -13.36
N GLU A 69 2.61 10.57 -13.17
CA GLU A 69 3.52 11.07 -14.20
C GLU A 69 4.92 10.47 -14.07
N ARG A 70 5.26 10.00 -12.87
CA ARG A 70 6.58 9.39 -12.60
C ARG A 70 6.73 8.10 -13.38
N VAL A 71 7.80 8.00 -14.13
CA VAL A 71 8.15 6.82 -14.92
C VAL A 71 9.07 5.91 -14.12
N TRP A 72 8.80 4.61 -14.19
CA TRP A 72 9.54 3.56 -13.51
C TRP A 72 10.00 2.52 -14.52
N HIS A 73 11.22 2.03 -14.36
CA HIS A 73 11.70 0.92 -15.16
C HIS A 73 11.19 -0.40 -14.60
N PHE A 74 10.37 -1.10 -15.38
CA PHE A 74 9.80 -2.39 -15.03
C PHE A 74 10.59 -3.52 -15.67
N ASP A 75 11.15 -4.41 -14.84
CA ASP A 75 11.87 -5.60 -15.24
C ASP A 75 11.01 -6.84 -15.05
N PRO A 76 10.54 -7.53 -16.10
CA PRO A 76 9.75 -8.74 -15.98
C PRO A 76 10.62 -9.90 -15.47
N VAL A 77 10.09 -10.69 -14.52
CA VAL A 77 10.74 -11.89 -13.97
C VAL A 77 10.07 -13.20 -14.44
N VAL A 78 8.96 -13.09 -15.17
CA VAL A 78 8.24 -14.22 -15.78
C VAL A 78 8.14 -14.02 -17.28
N GLN A 79 7.85 -15.10 -18.01
CA GLN A 79 7.68 -15.06 -19.46
C GLN A 79 6.21 -15.28 -19.87
N PRO A 80 5.82 -14.85 -21.07
CA PRO A 80 4.52 -15.23 -21.64
C PRO A 80 4.35 -16.77 -21.64
N GLY A 81 3.16 -17.24 -21.30
CA GLY A 81 2.85 -18.66 -21.12
C GLY A 81 3.05 -19.18 -19.69
N THR A 82 3.64 -18.40 -18.78
CA THR A 82 3.81 -18.79 -17.36
C THR A 82 2.46 -18.78 -16.66
N ALA A 83 2.11 -19.88 -15.99
CA ALA A 83 0.97 -19.91 -15.08
C ALA A 83 1.32 -19.19 -13.77
N VAL A 84 0.44 -18.29 -13.31
CA VAL A 84 0.64 -17.49 -12.11
C VAL A 84 -0.63 -17.46 -11.26
N ALA A 85 -0.43 -17.27 -9.97
CA ALA A 85 -1.49 -17.12 -8.97
C ALA A 85 -1.32 -15.82 -8.18
N GLY A 86 -2.34 -15.46 -7.41
CA GLY A 86 -2.31 -14.28 -6.56
C GLY A 86 -1.12 -14.28 -5.60
N GLY A 87 -0.33 -13.21 -5.63
CA GLY A 87 0.89 -13.06 -4.85
C GLY A 87 2.18 -13.44 -5.57
N ASP A 88 2.10 -14.09 -6.74
CA ASP A 88 3.29 -14.37 -7.55
C ASP A 88 3.89 -13.09 -8.10
N VAL A 89 5.22 -13.00 -8.05
CA VAL A 89 5.96 -11.83 -8.57
C VAL A 89 6.07 -11.95 -10.08
N ILE A 90 5.57 -10.95 -10.80
CA ILE A 90 5.64 -10.88 -12.27
C ILE A 90 6.78 -9.98 -12.77
N GLY A 91 7.22 -9.04 -11.94
CA GLY A 91 8.29 -8.15 -12.30
C GLY A 91 8.79 -7.37 -11.09
N THR A 92 9.82 -6.58 -11.31
CA THR A 92 10.46 -5.74 -10.29
C THR A 92 10.66 -4.33 -10.80
N VAL A 93 10.73 -3.39 -9.85
CA VAL A 93 11.04 -1.97 -10.09
C VAL A 93 12.03 -1.53 -9.03
N GLN A 94 13.14 -0.92 -9.44
CA GLN A 94 14.07 -0.31 -8.49
C GLN A 94 13.48 1.00 -7.98
N GLU A 95 12.88 0.98 -6.79
CA GLU A 95 12.20 2.15 -6.22
C GLU A 95 13.19 3.11 -5.56
N THR A 96 14.12 2.58 -4.77
CA THR A 96 15.24 3.32 -4.17
C THR A 96 16.52 2.51 -4.31
N THR A 97 17.68 3.08 -3.96
CA THR A 97 18.96 2.34 -3.99
C THR A 97 18.97 1.08 -3.12
N ALA A 98 18.13 1.04 -2.09
CA ALA A 98 18.05 -0.08 -1.14
C ALA A 98 16.83 -0.99 -1.37
N ILE A 99 15.80 -0.52 -2.08
CA ILE A 99 14.50 -1.21 -2.17
C ILE A 99 14.20 -1.59 -3.62
N LEU A 100 14.12 -2.89 -3.84
CA LEU A 100 13.60 -3.49 -5.06
C LEU A 100 12.12 -3.82 -4.85
N HIS A 101 11.24 -3.01 -5.44
CA HIS A 101 9.80 -3.20 -5.37
C HIS A 101 9.38 -4.38 -6.23
N LYS A 102 8.56 -5.29 -5.67
CA LYS A 102 8.06 -6.47 -6.37
C LYS A 102 6.63 -6.24 -6.84
N ILE A 103 6.43 -6.29 -8.14
CA ILE A 103 5.10 -6.23 -8.74
C ILE A 103 4.51 -7.63 -8.75
N MET A 104 3.36 -7.79 -8.10
CA MET A 104 2.74 -9.10 -7.87
C MET A 104 1.35 -9.17 -8.51
N VAL A 105 0.95 -10.37 -8.88
CA VAL A 105 -0.44 -10.65 -9.30
C VAL A 105 -1.39 -10.33 -8.14
N PRO A 106 -2.51 -9.62 -8.39
CA PRO A 106 -3.51 -9.37 -7.35
C PRO A 106 -4.00 -10.69 -6.71
N PRO A 107 -4.22 -10.75 -5.38
CA PRO A 107 -4.46 -12.00 -4.66
C PRO A 107 -5.65 -12.84 -5.11
N GLN A 108 -6.62 -12.22 -5.77
CA GLN A 108 -7.83 -12.88 -6.23
C GLN A 108 -7.73 -13.36 -7.68
N MET A 109 -6.61 -13.08 -8.35
CA MET A 109 -6.39 -13.42 -9.75
C MET A 109 -5.49 -14.65 -9.88
N LYS A 110 -5.79 -15.47 -10.85
CA LYS A 110 -4.95 -16.60 -11.29
C LYS A 110 -5.16 -16.85 -12.77
N GLY A 111 -4.13 -17.28 -13.45
CA GLY A 111 -4.23 -17.54 -14.89
C GLY A 111 -2.86 -17.72 -15.52
N THR A 112 -2.79 -17.47 -16.81
CA THR A 112 -1.56 -17.55 -17.60
C THR A 112 -1.20 -16.18 -18.13
N ILE A 113 0.05 -15.81 -18.05
CA ILE A 113 0.55 -14.55 -18.62
C ILE A 113 0.50 -14.65 -20.14
N LYS A 114 -0.37 -13.87 -20.75
CA LYS A 114 -0.51 -13.78 -22.21
C LYS A 114 0.57 -12.90 -22.81
N ARG A 115 0.83 -11.77 -22.19
CA ARG A 115 1.84 -10.78 -22.59
C ARG A 115 2.42 -10.11 -21.36
N ILE A 116 3.70 -9.87 -21.37
CA ILE A 116 4.41 -9.04 -20.40
C ILE A 116 5.51 -8.28 -21.12
N THR A 117 5.71 -7.02 -20.82
CA THR A 117 6.67 -6.17 -21.51
C THR A 117 7.50 -5.42 -20.50
N GLY A 118 8.81 -5.52 -20.61
CA GLY A 118 9.76 -4.71 -19.82
C GLY A 118 9.94 -3.34 -20.46
N GLY A 119 10.36 -2.37 -19.67
CA GLY A 119 10.64 -1.01 -20.11
C GLY A 119 10.13 0.04 -19.15
N ASP A 120 10.00 1.25 -19.64
CA ASP A 120 9.65 2.43 -18.85
C ASP A 120 8.16 2.68 -18.91
N PHE A 121 7.50 2.66 -17.75
CA PHE A 121 6.06 2.81 -17.60
C PHE A 121 5.71 3.72 -16.43
N THR A 122 4.57 4.39 -16.53
CA THR A 122 3.92 4.99 -15.35
C THR A 122 3.18 3.90 -14.57
N VAL A 123 2.81 4.18 -13.33
CA VAL A 123 2.24 3.16 -12.43
C VAL A 123 0.89 2.61 -12.88
N ASP A 124 0.14 3.33 -13.69
CA ASP A 124 -1.19 2.97 -14.21
C ASP A 124 -1.17 2.35 -15.61
N GLN A 125 -0.04 2.40 -16.29
CA GLN A 125 0.11 1.74 -17.58
C GLN A 125 0.17 0.22 -17.44
N THR A 126 -0.41 -0.48 -18.43
CA THR A 126 -0.44 -1.95 -18.47
C THR A 126 0.95 -2.51 -18.75
N VAL A 127 1.50 -3.28 -17.80
CA VAL A 127 2.79 -3.97 -17.92
C VAL A 127 2.65 -5.43 -18.30
N ALA A 128 1.50 -6.05 -18.00
CA ALA A 128 1.21 -7.44 -18.34
C ALA A 128 -0.28 -7.65 -18.63
N VAL A 129 -0.58 -8.72 -19.34
CA VAL A 129 -1.96 -9.21 -19.56
C VAL A 129 -2.01 -10.66 -19.10
N LEU A 130 -2.95 -10.95 -18.20
CA LEU A 130 -3.21 -12.28 -17.65
C LEU A 130 -4.54 -12.79 -18.22
N THR A 131 -4.55 -14.00 -18.78
CA THR A 131 -5.77 -14.68 -19.19
C THR A 131 -6.18 -15.66 -18.10
N ASP A 132 -7.39 -15.55 -17.59
CA ASP A 132 -7.94 -16.42 -16.56
C ASP A 132 -8.42 -17.78 -17.13
N ALA A 133 -8.90 -18.67 -16.26
CA ALA A 133 -9.41 -19.98 -16.65
C ALA A 133 -10.68 -19.91 -17.53
N SER A 134 -11.38 -18.78 -17.55
CA SER A 134 -12.55 -18.53 -18.37
C SER A 134 -12.20 -17.94 -19.73
N GLY A 135 -10.91 -17.68 -19.99
CA GLY A 135 -10.42 -17.08 -21.23
C GLY A 135 -10.56 -15.56 -21.27
N VAL A 136 -10.83 -14.92 -20.12
CA VAL A 136 -10.94 -13.46 -20.03
C VAL A 136 -9.56 -12.87 -19.78
N ASP A 137 -9.24 -11.83 -20.54
CA ASP A 137 -7.99 -11.09 -20.41
C ASP A 137 -8.13 -9.99 -19.36
N HIS A 138 -7.19 -9.96 -18.41
CA HIS A 138 -7.07 -8.96 -17.36
C HIS A 138 -5.78 -8.18 -17.54
N GLU A 139 -5.89 -6.88 -17.63
CA GLU A 139 -4.73 -5.99 -17.69
C GLU A 139 -4.16 -5.80 -16.27
N LEU A 140 -2.85 -5.96 -16.14
CA LEU A 140 -2.11 -5.75 -14.91
C LEU A 140 -1.20 -4.53 -15.07
N ASN A 141 -1.30 -3.64 -14.11
CA ASN A 141 -0.43 -2.48 -13.96
C ASN A 141 0.40 -2.59 -12.66
N MET A 142 1.11 -1.56 -12.29
CA MET A 142 1.96 -1.57 -11.09
C MET A 142 1.22 -1.13 -9.82
N ILE A 143 -0.10 -0.84 -9.89
CA ILE A 143 -0.91 -0.44 -8.75
C ILE A 143 -1.81 -1.59 -8.30
N GLN A 144 -1.89 -1.79 -6.99
CA GLN A 144 -2.92 -2.61 -6.37
C GLN A 144 -3.75 -1.75 -5.42
N ARG A 145 -5.07 -1.73 -5.59
CA ARG A 145 -5.99 -1.16 -4.61
C ARG A 145 -6.32 -2.21 -3.57
N TRP A 146 -6.05 -1.89 -2.30
CA TRP A 146 -6.23 -2.82 -1.21
C TRP A 146 -7.15 -2.25 -0.12
N PRO A 147 -8.25 -2.95 0.26
CA PRO A 147 -9.10 -2.52 1.35
C PRO A 147 -8.34 -2.51 2.68
N VAL A 148 -8.36 -1.38 3.40
CA VAL A 148 -7.55 -1.20 4.62
C VAL A 148 -7.92 -2.15 5.76
N ARG A 149 -9.13 -2.71 5.76
CA ARG A 149 -9.62 -3.64 6.79
C ARG A 149 -9.41 -5.12 6.46
N ILE A 150 -8.87 -5.42 5.29
CA ILE A 150 -8.60 -6.81 4.88
C ILE A 150 -7.11 -7.07 4.98
N ALA A 151 -6.72 -8.04 5.81
CA ALA A 151 -5.33 -8.45 5.91
C ALA A 151 -4.84 -8.99 4.56
N ARG A 152 -3.58 -8.69 4.22
CA ARG A 152 -2.98 -9.28 3.02
C ARG A 152 -2.76 -10.77 3.23
N PRO A 153 -3.00 -11.60 2.21
CA PRO A 153 -2.72 -13.02 2.30
C PRO A 153 -1.21 -13.27 2.43
N TYR A 154 -0.86 -14.35 3.10
CA TYR A 154 0.51 -14.81 3.23
C TYR A 154 0.55 -16.32 2.95
N ALA A 155 1.65 -16.79 2.37
CA ALA A 155 1.81 -18.20 2.05
C ALA A 155 2.08 -19.04 3.31
N GLN A 156 2.87 -18.49 4.26
CA GLN A 156 3.27 -19.20 5.47
C GLN A 156 3.56 -18.22 6.61
N LYS A 157 3.16 -18.59 7.82
CA LYS A 157 3.61 -17.95 9.06
C LYS A 157 4.85 -18.67 9.57
N PHE A 158 5.90 -17.91 9.84
CA PHE A 158 7.10 -18.43 10.48
C PHE A 158 7.00 -18.29 12.00
N ALA A 159 7.59 -19.23 12.73
CA ALA A 159 7.73 -19.10 14.17
C ALA A 159 8.68 -17.92 14.49
N PRO A 160 8.41 -17.11 15.52
CA PRO A 160 9.29 -16.03 15.92
C PRO A 160 10.59 -16.61 16.48
N ASN A 161 11.71 -16.31 15.85
CA ASN A 161 13.03 -16.84 16.22
C ASN A 161 14.10 -15.76 16.44
N LYS A 162 13.74 -14.49 16.24
CA LYS A 162 14.64 -13.35 16.44
C LYS A 162 13.98 -12.32 17.34
N PRO A 163 14.62 -11.92 18.47
CA PRO A 163 14.13 -10.82 19.26
C PRO A 163 14.37 -9.48 18.57
N MET A 164 13.49 -8.53 18.83
CA MET A 164 13.68 -7.14 18.47
C MET A 164 14.33 -6.40 19.66
N ASN A 165 15.44 -5.73 19.42
CA ASN A 165 16.05 -4.87 20.43
C ASN A 165 15.32 -3.54 20.49
N SER A 166 14.63 -3.28 21.61
CA SER A 166 13.95 -2.02 21.87
C SER A 166 14.86 -0.96 22.50
N GLY A 167 16.02 -1.36 23.00
CA GLY A 167 16.92 -0.53 23.79
C GLY A 167 16.51 -0.40 25.27
N GLN A 168 15.37 -0.96 25.66
CA GLN A 168 14.90 -0.98 27.05
C GLN A 168 15.19 -2.33 27.68
N ARG A 169 16.07 -2.35 28.68
CA ARG A 169 16.54 -3.57 29.34
C ARG A 169 15.41 -4.45 29.87
N ILE A 170 14.39 -3.84 30.48
CA ILE A 170 13.25 -4.58 31.04
C ILE A 170 12.46 -5.28 29.92
N ILE A 171 12.20 -4.58 28.81
CA ILE A 171 11.46 -5.16 27.68
C ILE A 171 12.28 -6.27 27.06
N ASP A 172 13.54 -6.01 26.75
CA ASP A 172 14.39 -6.93 25.99
C ASP A 172 14.70 -8.21 26.77
N THR A 173 14.72 -8.16 28.13
CA THR A 173 15.04 -9.31 28.97
C THR A 173 13.85 -10.04 29.55
N LEU A 174 12.79 -9.31 29.98
CA LEU A 174 11.64 -9.92 30.67
C LEU A 174 10.42 -10.07 29.77
N PHE A 175 10.25 -9.22 28.78
CA PHE A 175 9.11 -9.21 27.85
C PHE A 175 9.56 -9.08 26.38
N PRO A 176 10.46 -9.97 25.90
CA PRO A 176 11.05 -9.79 24.59
C PRO A 176 9.99 -9.77 23.48
N ILE A 177 10.12 -8.80 22.58
CA ILE A 177 9.27 -8.66 21.41
C ILE A 177 9.93 -9.39 20.26
N ALA A 178 9.17 -10.21 19.56
CA ALA A 178 9.68 -10.86 18.36
C ALA A 178 9.83 -9.85 17.21
N LYS A 179 10.90 -9.94 16.43
CA LYS A 179 11.07 -9.14 15.21
C LYS A 179 9.97 -9.51 14.21
N GLY A 180 9.20 -8.50 13.76
CA GLY A 180 8.00 -8.69 12.95
C GLY A 180 6.72 -9.00 13.75
N GLY A 181 6.80 -9.02 15.09
CA GLY A 181 5.64 -9.18 15.95
C GLY A 181 4.89 -7.85 16.16
N THR A 182 3.74 -7.95 16.82
CA THR A 182 2.93 -6.80 17.22
C THR A 182 2.97 -6.63 18.73
N ALA A 183 3.29 -5.43 19.20
CA ALA A 183 3.25 -5.08 20.61
C ALA A 183 2.41 -3.83 20.83
N ALA A 184 1.61 -3.81 21.90
CA ALA A 184 0.87 -2.63 22.33
C ALA A 184 1.66 -1.93 23.43
N VAL A 185 1.89 -0.63 23.26
CA VAL A 185 2.55 0.23 24.24
C VAL A 185 1.58 1.33 24.64
N PRO A 186 0.61 1.05 25.52
CA PRO A 186 -0.36 2.03 25.95
C PRO A 186 0.28 3.08 26.85
N GLY A 187 -0.13 4.34 26.69
CA GLY A 187 0.32 5.44 27.54
C GLY A 187 -0.27 6.78 27.09
N PRO A 188 -0.16 7.81 27.94
CA PRO A 188 -0.56 9.16 27.57
C PRO A 188 0.18 9.65 26.34
N PHE A 189 -0.43 10.59 25.62
CA PHE A 189 0.12 11.16 24.39
C PHE A 189 1.58 11.63 24.59
N ALA A 190 2.46 11.22 23.69
CA ALA A 190 3.89 11.52 23.63
C ALA A 190 4.79 10.94 24.75
N VAL A 191 4.26 10.34 25.81
CA VAL A 191 5.09 9.80 26.91
C VAL A 191 5.60 8.39 26.61
N SER A 192 4.79 7.55 25.94
CA SER A 192 5.10 6.13 25.72
C SER A 192 6.26 5.88 24.76
N TYR A 193 6.59 6.82 23.89
CA TYR A 193 7.58 6.62 22.82
C TYR A 193 8.94 7.27 23.11
N THR A 194 9.03 8.14 24.10
CA THR A 194 10.21 8.98 24.35
C THR A 194 11.47 8.15 24.66
N HIS A 195 11.30 6.95 25.20
CA HIS A 195 12.40 6.09 25.66
C HIS A 195 12.56 4.80 24.86
N LEU A 196 11.76 4.60 23.79
CA LEU A 196 11.91 3.46 22.90
C LEU A 196 12.78 3.86 21.70
N THR A 197 13.92 3.22 21.55
CA THR A 197 14.72 3.32 20.34
C THR A 197 14.40 2.14 19.44
N LEU A 198 13.73 2.41 18.34
CA LEU A 198 13.53 1.41 17.30
C LEU A 198 14.72 1.47 16.35
N PRO A 199 15.35 0.33 16.00
CA PRO A 199 16.37 0.32 14.96
C PRO A 199 15.70 0.71 13.64
N THR A 200 16.09 1.87 13.11
CA THR A 200 15.72 2.33 11.76
C THR A 200 16.75 1.77 10.79
N ASN A 201 16.48 0.59 10.24
CA ASN A 201 17.23 0.01 9.11
C ASN A 201 16.26 -0.32 8.00
#